data_6f83bc407ab8940c15ef4fb86f04bf1b
#
_entry.id   6f83bc407ab8940c15ef4fb86f04bf1b
#
_cell.length_a   1.000
_cell.length_b   1.000
_cell.length_c   1.000
_cell.angle_alpha   90.00
_cell.angle_beta   90.00
_cell.angle_gamma   90.00
#
_symmetry.space_group_name_H-M   'P 1'
#
loop_
_entity.id
_entity.type
_entity.pdbx_description
1 polymer ?
#
loop_
_entity_poly.entity_id
_entity_poly.type
_entity_poly.pdbx_seq_one_letter_code
_entity_poly.pdbx_strand_id
1 'polypeptide(L)'
;DQMNALVKAMDGEAGDLLLFAADRNKIVWNVLGALRVELADQMGLLDKSDYKFLWVTEFPQFEWSDEEERYVAMHHPFTMPMDEDLDMLETNPGAVRAKAYDIVLNGTEIGGGSVRIHQADVQSRMFKALGLTDEVANEKFGFLLDAFKYGVPPHAGLAYGLDRVVMLMVGADSIRDVIAFPKVKDASCL
;
A
#
# COMPACT_ATOMS: atom_id res chain seq x y z
N ASP A 1 3.72 31.26 25.51
CA ASP A 1 4.76 30.25 25.71
C ASP A 1 4.51 29.09 24.73
N GLN A 2 5.52 28.76 23.93
CA GLN A 2 5.42 27.76 22.88
C GLN A 2 5.09 26.37 23.44
N MET A 3 5.63 26.01 24.60
CA MET A 3 5.34 24.72 25.25
C MET A 3 3.86 24.58 25.64
N ASN A 4 3.28 25.63 26.20
CA ASN A 4 1.86 25.60 26.55
C ASN A 4 0.96 25.53 25.29
N ALA A 5 1.37 26.18 24.20
CA ALA A 5 0.66 26.07 22.93
C ALA A 5 0.76 24.65 22.34
N LEU A 6 1.91 23.99 22.46
CA LEU A 6 2.12 22.63 22.02
C LEU A 6 1.28 21.61 22.82
N VAL A 7 1.35 21.68 24.16
CA VAL A 7 0.55 20.83 25.05
C VAL A 7 -0.94 20.99 24.75
N LYS A 8 -1.41 22.24 24.59
CA LYS A 8 -2.80 22.51 24.23
C LYS A 8 -3.18 21.96 22.83
N ALA A 9 -2.27 22.07 21.86
CA ALA A 9 -2.54 21.56 20.50
C ALA A 9 -2.64 20.03 20.44
N MET A 10 -2.00 19.33 21.39
CA MET A 10 -2.03 17.88 21.53
C MET A 10 -3.07 17.40 22.57
N ASP A 11 -3.88 18.29 23.10
CA ASP A 11 -4.86 18.00 24.16
C ASP A 11 -4.25 17.28 25.37
N GLY A 12 -2.98 17.65 25.68
CA GLY A 12 -2.19 17.00 26.73
C GLY A 12 -2.57 17.48 28.13
N GLU A 13 -2.61 16.56 29.08
CA GLU A 13 -2.89 16.79 30.49
C GLU A 13 -1.67 16.46 31.37
N ALA A 14 -1.77 16.84 32.67
CA ALA A 14 -0.71 16.55 33.62
C ALA A 14 -0.58 15.03 33.86
N GLY A 15 0.58 14.48 33.57
CA GLY A 15 0.88 13.04 33.66
C GLY A 15 0.98 12.35 32.30
N ASP A 16 0.61 13.03 31.21
CA ASP A 16 0.74 12.48 29.85
C ASP A 16 2.19 12.48 29.38
N LEU A 17 2.51 11.49 28.56
CA LEU A 17 3.75 11.42 27.79
C LEU A 17 3.45 11.77 26.33
N LEU A 18 4.01 12.89 25.85
CA LEU A 18 3.88 13.34 24.48
C LEU A 18 5.10 12.89 23.67
N LEU A 19 4.87 12.12 22.60
CA LEU A 19 5.91 11.58 21.73
C LEU A 19 5.88 12.30 20.38
N PHE A 20 7.07 12.60 19.85
CA PHE A 20 7.24 13.33 18.60
C PHE A 20 8.18 12.59 17.68
N ALA A 21 7.91 12.65 16.38
CA ALA A 21 8.84 12.26 15.34
C ALA A 21 8.94 13.39 14.31
N ALA A 22 10.17 13.69 13.87
CA ALA A 22 10.44 14.72 12.88
C ALA A 22 11.49 14.22 11.90
N ASP A 23 11.07 13.97 10.67
CA ASP A 23 11.89 13.51 9.55
C ASP A 23 11.08 13.61 8.25
N ARG A 24 11.54 12.99 7.14
CA ARG A 24 10.73 12.80 5.93
C ARG A 24 9.45 12.05 6.27
N ASN A 25 8.35 12.37 5.60
CA ASN A 25 7.01 11.83 5.89
C ASN A 25 7.00 10.30 6.06
N LYS A 26 7.66 9.56 5.16
CA LYS A 26 7.71 8.08 5.20
C LYS A 26 8.30 7.58 6.52
N ILE A 27 9.35 8.23 7.03
CA ILE A 27 10.01 7.88 8.31
C ILE A 27 9.07 8.21 9.47
N VAL A 28 8.48 9.41 9.48
CA VAL A 28 7.54 9.84 10.52
C VAL A 28 6.35 8.89 10.64
N TRP A 29 5.73 8.53 9.50
CA TRP A 29 4.59 7.61 9.50
C TRP A 29 4.96 6.22 10.03
N ASN A 30 6.11 5.69 9.62
CA ASN A 30 6.57 4.39 10.11
C ASN A 30 6.86 4.41 11.62
N VAL A 31 7.55 5.45 12.11
CA VAL A 31 7.89 5.57 13.52
C VAL A 31 6.64 5.72 14.38
N LEU A 32 5.75 6.66 14.05
CA LEU A 32 4.52 6.90 14.83
C LEU A 32 3.56 5.72 14.72
N GLY A 33 3.47 5.06 13.56
CA GLY A 33 2.68 3.86 13.37
C GLY A 33 3.17 2.70 14.25
N ALA A 34 4.49 2.44 14.28
CA ALA A 34 5.08 1.42 15.13
C ALA A 34 4.91 1.74 16.62
N LEU A 35 5.18 2.98 17.03
CA LEU A 35 4.99 3.42 18.40
C LEU A 35 3.56 3.24 18.90
N ARG A 36 2.57 3.56 18.08
CA ARG A 36 1.16 3.41 18.43
C ARG A 36 0.82 1.95 18.75
N VAL A 37 1.29 1.01 17.95
CA VAL A 37 1.03 -0.43 18.15
C VAL A 37 1.79 -0.95 19.36
N GLU A 38 3.06 -0.62 19.49
CA GLU A 38 3.91 -1.04 20.61
C GLU A 38 3.37 -0.56 21.96
N LEU A 39 3.00 0.72 22.03
CA LEU A 39 2.42 1.27 23.27
C LEU A 39 1.06 0.66 23.59
N ALA A 40 0.22 0.43 22.60
CA ALA A 40 -1.06 -0.21 22.80
C ALA A 40 -0.92 -1.65 23.33
N ASP A 41 0.08 -2.39 22.85
CA ASP A 41 0.40 -3.73 23.33
C ASP A 41 0.90 -3.70 24.79
N GLN A 42 1.88 -2.85 25.09
CA GLN A 42 2.41 -2.69 26.45
C GLN A 42 1.35 -2.25 27.48
N MET A 43 0.38 -1.46 27.04
CA MET A 43 -0.76 -1.02 27.86
C MET A 43 -1.90 -2.03 27.95
N GLY A 44 -1.81 -3.18 27.26
CA GLY A 44 -2.85 -4.21 27.24
C GLY A 44 -4.15 -3.76 26.54
N LEU A 45 -4.06 -2.82 25.60
CA LEU A 45 -5.22 -2.27 24.88
C LEU A 45 -5.59 -3.09 23.64
N LEU A 46 -4.73 -4.03 23.21
CA LEU A 46 -4.98 -4.87 22.06
C LEU A 46 -5.77 -6.12 22.45
N ASP A 47 -6.99 -6.24 21.98
CA ASP A 47 -7.82 -7.44 22.13
C ASP A 47 -7.81 -8.23 20.81
N LYS A 48 -7.04 -9.32 20.77
CA LYS A 48 -6.94 -10.19 19.59
C LYS A 48 -8.24 -10.95 19.29
N SER A 49 -9.19 -11.02 20.24
CA SER A 49 -10.49 -11.65 20.05
C SER A 49 -11.53 -10.74 19.41
N ASP A 50 -11.28 -9.45 19.37
CA ASP A 50 -12.14 -8.45 18.76
C ASP A 50 -11.69 -8.17 17.31
N TYR A 51 -12.41 -8.70 16.33
CA TYR A 51 -12.08 -8.56 14.91
C TYR A 51 -12.52 -7.21 14.35
N LYS A 52 -11.56 -6.30 14.11
CA LYS A 52 -11.77 -4.97 13.56
C LYS A 52 -11.29 -4.90 12.12
N PHE A 53 -12.22 -4.71 11.20
CA PHE A 53 -11.94 -4.54 9.76
C PHE A 53 -11.88 -3.06 9.39
N LEU A 54 -11.02 -2.74 8.43
CA LEU A 54 -11.01 -1.45 7.75
C LEU A 54 -10.57 -1.61 6.30
N TRP A 55 -10.96 -0.65 5.46
CA TRP A 55 -10.45 -0.49 4.11
C TRP A 55 -9.40 0.62 4.09
N VAL A 56 -8.29 0.36 3.40
CA VAL A 56 -7.33 1.38 3.00
C VAL A 56 -7.56 1.62 1.51
N THR A 57 -7.74 2.89 1.13
CA THR A 57 -8.05 3.29 -0.25
C THR A 57 -7.22 4.50 -0.64
N GLU A 58 -7.29 4.90 -1.90
CA GLU A 58 -6.60 6.10 -2.42
C GLU A 58 -5.09 6.08 -2.20
N PHE A 59 -4.47 4.92 -2.39
CA PHE A 59 -3.01 4.79 -2.34
C PHE A 59 -2.34 5.73 -3.34
N PRO A 60 -1.09 6.17 -3.09
CA PRO A 60 -0.30 6.81 -4.13
C PRO A 60 -0.18 5.88 -5.35
N GLN A 61 -0.33 6.44 -6.57
CA GLN A 61 -0.13 5.70 -7.81
C GLN A 61 1.34 5.35 -8.03
N PHE A 62 2.21 6.28 -7.62
CA PHE A 62 3.66 6.19 -7.79
C PHE A 62 4.37 6.40 -6.47
N GLU A 63 5.56 5.83 -6.33
CA GLU A 63 6.53 6.18 -5.30
C GLU A 63 7.85 6.56 -5.95
N TRP A 64 8.59 7.45 -5.30
CA TRP A 64 9.92 7.81 -5.74
C TRP A 64 10.93 6.74 -5.29
N SER A 65 11.69 6.22 -6.24
CA SER A 65 12.80 5.31 -5.98
C SER A 65 14.10 6.11 -5.95
N ASP A 66 14.75 6.16 -4.78
CA ASP A 66 16.07 6.79 -4.65
C ASP A 66 17.15 5.98 -5.38
N GLU A 67 16.96 4.68 -5.59
CA GLU A 67 17.90 3.79 -6.30
C GLU A 67 17.81 3.97 -7.82
N GLU A 68 16.58 4.10 -8.35
CA GLU A 68 16.35 4.25 -9.79
C GLU A 68 16.27 5.72 -10.22
N GLU A 69 16.28 6.67 -9.26
CA GLU A 69 16.14 8.11 -9.46
C GLU A 69 14.92 8.49 -10.32
N ARG A 70 13.82 7.75 -10.16
CA ARG A 70 12.58 7.96 -10.92
C ARG A 70 11.35 7.52 -10.12
N TYR A 71 10.18 7.88 -10.62
CA TYR A 71 8.94 7.31 -10.15
C TYR A 71 8.78 5.86 -10.61
N VAL A 72 8.40 4.98 -9.69
CA VAL A 72 8.00 3.60 -9.94
C VAL A 72 6.55 3.40 -9.54
N ALA A 73 5.87 2.40 -10.10
CA ALA A 73 4.50 2.11 -9.71
C ALA A 73 4.47 1.60 -8.26
N MET A 74 3.60 2.17 -7.43
CA MET A 74 3.41 1.73 -6.04
C MET A 74 2.96 0.27 -5.97
N HIS A 75 2.05 -0.14 -6.86
CA HIS A 75 1.54 -1.51 -6.98
C HIS A 75 2.05 -2.17 -8.27
N HIS A 76 1.48 -1.77 -9.41
CA HIS A 76 1.90 -2.24 -10.73
C HIS A 76 1.38 -1.29 -11.83
N PRO A 77 1.96 -1.33 -13.06
CA PRO A 77 1.66 -0.36 -14.11
C PRO A 77 0.25 -0.47 -14.74
N PHE A 78 -0.56 -1.42 -14.32
CA PHE A 78 -1.93 -1.63 -14.82
C PHE A 78 -3.00 -1.15 -13.82
N THR A 79 -2.61 -0.59 -12.69
CA THR A 79 -3.54 0.00 -11.72
C THR A 79 -4.10 1.31 -12.28
N MET A 80 -5.43 1.45 -12.26
CA MET A 80 -6.12 2.65 -12.73
C MET A 80 -5.90 3.79 -11.75
N PRO A 81 -5.44 4.97 -12.22
CA PRO A 81 -5.45 6.20 -11.42
C PRO A 81 -6.87 6.65 -11.11
N MET A 82 -7.03 7.49 -10.09
CA MET A 82 -8.30 8.19 -9.86
C MET A 82 -8.62 9.07 -11.07
N ASP A 83 -9.91 9.16 -11.46
CA ASP A 83 -10.32 9.86 -12.67
C ASP A 83 -9.99 11.35 -12.60
N GLU A 84 -10.15 11.95 -11.44
CA GLU A 84 -9.84 13.35 -11.18
C GLU A 84 -8.34 13.67 -11.20
N ASP A 85 -7.47 12.67 -11.09
CA ASP A 85 -6.01 12.82 -11.03
C ASP A 85 -5.33 12.54 -12.39
N LEU A 86 -6.08 12.10 -13.41
CA LEU A 86 -5.53 11.71 -14.71
C LEU A 86 -4.69 12.81 -15.37
N ASP A 87 -5.08 14.07 -15.24
CA ASP A 87 -4.35 15.21 -15.83
C ASP A 87 -2.98 15.47 -15.17
N MET A 88 -2.74 14.86 -14.00
CA MET A 88 -1.47 15.00 -13.26
C MET A 88 -0.46 13.91 -13.59
N LEU A 89 -0.81 12.88 -14.36
CA LEU A 89 0.05 11.73 -14.63
C LEU A 89 1.46 12.11 -15.10
N GLU A 90 1.57 13.07 -16.02
CA GLU A 90 2.84 13.50 -16.59
C GLU A 90 3.41 14.76 -15.91
N THR A 91 2.56 15.58 -15.27
CA THR A 91 2.94 16.88 -14.73
C THR A 91 3.28 16.85 -13.25
N ASN A 92 2.61 15.98 -12.48
CA ASN A 92 2.82 15.81 -11.04
C ASN A 92 2.52 14.37 -10.59
N PRO A 93 3.29 13.37 -11.06
CA PRO A 93 3.01 11.96 -10.76
C PRO A 93 2.99 11.64 -9.27
N GLY A 94 3.77 12.36 -8.45
CA GLY A 94 3.80 12.16 -7.00
C GLY A 94 2.50 12.49 -6.26
N ALA A 95 1.56 13.22 -6.89
CA ALA A 95 0.26 13.56 -6.33
C ALA A 95 -0.89 12.68 -6.84
N VAL A 96 -0.62 11.81 -7.81
CA VAL A 96 -1.65 10.94 -8.41
C VAL A 96 -2.02 9.81 -7.44
N ARG A 97 -3.30 9.63 -7.19
CA ARG A 97 -3.85 8.53 -6.38
C ARG A 97 -4.30 7.37 -7.27
N ALA A 98 -4.22 6.17 -6.71
CA ALA A 98 -4.62 4.92 -7.35
C ALA A 98 -6.02 4.50 -6.94
N LYS A 99 -6.76 3.87 -7.85
CA LYS A 99 -7.96 3.08 -7.53
C LYS A 99 -7.55 1.70 -7.01
N ALA A 100 -6.67 1.70 -5.99
CA ALA A 100 -6.24 0.50 -5.27
C ALA A 100 -6.88 0.48 -3.89
N TYR A 101 -7.04 -0.69 -3.33
CA TYR A 101 -7.69 -0.90 -2.04
C TYR A 101 -7.19 -2.16 -1.37
N ASP A 102 -6.99 -2.08 -0.05
CA ASP A 102 -6.65 -3.22 0.80
C ASP A 102 -7.70 -3.36 1.90
N ILE A 103 -8.05 -4.59 2.22
CA ILE A 103 -8.80 -4.94 3.42
C ILE A 103 -7.83 -5.37 4.51
N VAL A 104 -7.95 -4.73 5.65
CA VAL A 104 -7.08 -4.92 6.81
C VAL A 104 -7.90 -5.45 7.98
N LEU A 105 -7.39 -6.46 8.67
CA LEU A 105 -7.96 -7.01 9.89
C LEU A 105 -6.91 -6.91 11.01
N ASN A 106 -7.25 -6.20 12.09
CA ASN A 106 -6.40 -6.02 13.27
C ASN A 106 -4.95 -5.61 12.92
N GLY A 107 -4.80 -4.66 11.98
CA GLY A 107 -3.49 -4.18 11.52
C GLY A 107 -2.79 -5.07 10.49
N THR A 108 -3.35 -6.21 10.13
CA THR A 108 -2.81 -7.11 9.11
C THR A 108 -3.62 -6.97 7.81
N GLU A 109 -2.95 -6.65 6.71
CA GLU A 109 -3.54 -6.74 5.38
C GLU A 109 -3.89 -8.19 5.07
N ILE A 110 -5.15 -8.49 4.88
CA ILE A 110 -5.66 -9.83 4.56
C ILE A 110 -6.08 -9.99 3.11
N GLY A 111 -6.12 -8.92 2.36
CA GLY A 111 -6.40 -8.94 0.93
C GLY A 111 -6.27 -7.58 0.32
N GLY A 112 -5.96 -7.54 -0.97
CA GLY A 112 -5.81 -6.31 -1.71
C GLY A 112 -6.16 -6.46 -3.18
N GLY A 113 -6.39 -5.33 -3.82
CA GLY A 113 -6.76 -5.29 -5.23
C GLY A 113 -6.77 -3.90 -5.82
N SER A 114 -7.17 -3.83 -7.06
CA SER A 114 -7.32 -2.54 -7.75
C SER A 114 -8.29 -2.62 -8.92
N VAL A 115 -8.82 -1.47 -9.30
CA VAL A 115 -9.39 -1.27 -10.62
C VAL A 115 -8.26 -1.24 -11.64
N ARG A 116 -8.46 -1.88 -12.78
CA ARG A 116 -7.46 -1.99 -13.84
C ARG A 116 -7.67 -0.96 -14.93
N ILE A 117 -6.56 -0.49 -15.51
CA ILE A 117 -6.61 0.31 -16.73
C ILE A 117 -7.17 -0.57 -17.85
N HIS A 118 -8.22 -0.09 -18.53
CA HIS A 118 -8.83 -0.76 -19.69
C HIS A 118 -8.80 0.13 -20.93
N GLN A 119 -8.37 1.38 -20.80
CA GLN A 119 -8.26 2.36 -21.86
C GLN A 119 -6.80 2.42 -22.35
N ALA A 120 -6.59 2.25 -23.65
CA ALA A 120 -5.25 2.16 -24.23
C ALA A 120 -4.46 3.48 -24.13
N ASP A 121 -5.13 4.62 -24.21
CA ASP A 121 -4.54 5.94 -24.05
C ASP A 121 -4.06 6.18 -22.62
N VAL A 122 -4.87 5.83 -21.61
CA VAL A 122 -4.48 5.92 -20.20
C VAL A 122 -3.29 5.00 -19.91
N GLN A 123 -3.29 3.78 -20.46
CA GLN A 123 -2.18 2.83 -20.30
C GLN A 123 -0.88 3.37 -20.91
N SER A 124 -0.94 3.99 -22.09
CA SER A 124 0.22 4.61 -22.72
C SER A 124 0.79 5.77 -21.88
N ARG A 125 -0.10 6.62 -21.34
CA ARG A 125 0.28 7.71 -20.45
C ARG A 125 0.91 7.20 -19.14
N MET A 126 0.37 6.11 -18.60
CA MET A 126 0.92 5.45 -17.41
C MET A 126 2.35 4.94 -17.66
N PHE A 127 2.61 4.29 -18.80
CA PHE A 127 3.96 3.84 -19.15
C PHE A 127 4.94 5.01 -19.31
N LYS A 128 4.51 6.11 -19.94
CA LYS A 128 5.32 7.33 -20.06
C LYS A 128 5.67 7.93 -18.70
N ALA A 129 4.70 8.00 -17.78
CA ALA A 129 4.94 8.50 -16.42
C ALA A 129 5.94 7.63 -15.64
N LEU A 130 6.02 6.32 -15.96
CA LEU A 130 7.00 5.37 -15.43
C LEU A 130 8.35 5.40 -16.18
N GLY A 131 8.51 6.26 -17.20
CA GLY A 131 9.72 6.33 -18.00
C GLY A 131 9.93 5.12 -18.92
N LEU A 132 8.88 4.35 -19.23
CA LEU A 132 8.95 3.24 -20.16
C LEU A 132 8.71 3.76 -21.59
N THR A 133 9.65 3.42 -22.51
CA THR A 133 9.44 3.67 -23.94
C THR A 133 8.45 2.66 -24.52
N ASP A 134 7.87 2.97 -25.68
CA ASP A 134 6.93 2.07 -26.35
C ASP A 134 7.59 0.71 -26.71
N GLU A 135 8.89 0.70 -27.05
CA GLU A 135 9.65 -0.51 -27.32
C GLU A 135 9.75 -1.39 -26.07
N VAL A 136 10.15 -0.80 -24.93
CA VAL A 136 10.30 -1.53 -23.66
C VAL A 136 8.94 -2.01 -23.15
N ALA A 137 7.90 -1.21 -23.31
CA ALA A 137 6.54 -1.60 -22.94
C ALA A 137 6.05 -2.78 -23.79
N ASN A 138 6.32 -2.77 -25.11
CA ASN A 138 5.97 -3.87 -26.00
C ASN A 138 6.81 -5.14 -25.74
N GLU A 139 8.09 -5.00 -25.43
CA GLU A 139 8.93 -6.16 -25.09
C GLU A 139 8.41 -6.86 -23.82
N LYS A 140 8.05 -6.11 -22.80
CA LYS A 140 7.61 -6.66 -21.51
C LYS A 140 6.15 -7.11 -21.50
N PHE A 141 5.26 -6.35 -22.14
CA PHE A 141 3.82 -6.46 -22.01
C PHE A 141 3.07 -6.58 -23.34
N GLY A 142 3.79 -6.72 -24.46
CA GLY A 142 3.20 -6.74 -25.80
C GLY A 142 2.08 -7.76 -25.96
N PHE A 143 2.22 -8.96 -25.38
CA PHE A 143 1.19 -9.99 -25.40
C PHE A 143 -0.14 -9.52 -24.78
N LEU A 144 -0.07 -8.74 -23.69
CA LEU A 144 -1.23 -8.19 -23.00
C LEU A 144 -1.82 -7.00 -23.78
N LEU A 145 -0.96 -6.10 -24.26
CA LEU A 145 -1.36 -4.94 -25.03
C LEU A 145 -2.03 -5.34 -26.36
N ASP A 146 -1.53 -6.41 -26.99
CA ASP A 146 -2.14 -6.98 -28.20
C ASP A 146 -3.51 -7.59 -27.91
N ALA A 147 -3.65 -8.31 -26.81
CA ALA A 147 -4.96 -8.82 -26.38
C ALA A 147 -5.96 -7.70 -26.13
N PHE A 148 -5.52 -6.58 -25.59
CA PHE A 148 -6.37 -5.40 -25.33
C PHE A 148 -6.93 -4.76 -26.60
N LYS A 149 -6.28 -4.93 -27.75
CA LYS A 149 -6.78 -4.43 -29.05
C LYS A 149 -8.11 -5.09 -29.49
N TYR A 150 -8.42 -6.26 -28.94
CA TYR A 150 -9.69 -6.97 -29.21
C TYR A 150 -10.84 -6.51 -28.31
N GLY A 151 -10.57 -5.61 -27.38
CA GLY A 151 -11.51 -5.05 -26.43
C GLY A 151 -11.28 -5.52 -25.01
N VAL A 152 -11.31 -4.56 -24.08
CA VAL A 152 -11.12 -4.82 -22.64
C VAL A 152 -12.30 -4.20 -21.89
N PRO A 153 -13.10 -4.97 -21.17
CA PRO A 153 -14.14 -4.40 -20.33
C PRO A 153 -13.51 -3.70 -19.12
N PRO A 154 -14.20 -2.71 -18.52
CA PRO A 154 -13.87 -2.26 -17.19
C PRO A 154 -13.83 -3.44 -16.23
N HIS A 155 -12.73 -3.59 -15.49
CA HIS A 155 -12.55 -4.72 -14.58
C HIS A 155 -11.75 -4.32 -13.34
N ALA A 156 -11.97 -5.06 -12.28
CA ALA A 156 -11.28 -4.93 -11.02
C ALA A 156 -11.14 -6.32 -10.40
N GLY A 157 -10.30 -6.44 -9.38
CA GLY A 157 -10.13 -7.70 -8.68
C GLY A 157 -9.68 -7.50 -7.24
N LEU A 158 -9.85 -8.54 -6.46
CA LEU A 158 -9.40 -8.63 -5.09
C LEU A 158 -8.84 -10.04 -4.86
N ALA A 159 -7.68 -10.13 -4.20
CA ALA A 159 -7.11 -11.40 -3.78
C ALA A 159 -6.95 -11.40 -2.26
N TYR A 160 -7.37 -12.48 -1.62
CA TYR A 160 -7.14 -12.70 -0.19
C TYR A 160 -5.88 -13.53 0.04
N GLY A 161 -5.08 -13.11 1.03
CA GLY A 161 -3.98 -13.89 1.55
C GLY A 161 -4.49 -15.00 2.47
N LEU A 162 -4.76 -16.20 1.91
CA LEU A 162 -5.34 -17.31 2.67
C LEU A 162 -4.56 -17.64 3.93
N ASP A 163 -3.22 -17.66 3.85
CA ASP A 163 -2.36 -17.96 5.00
C ASP A 163 -2.51 -16.89 6.11
N ARG A 164 -2.64 -15.61 5.74
CA ARG A 164 -2.87 -14.53 6.71
C ARG A 164 -4.24 -14.64 7.37
N VAL A 165 -5.28 -14.99 6.62
CA VAL A 165 -6.62 -15.22 7.17
C VAL A 165 -6.60 -16.37 8.15
N VAL A 166 -6.00 -17.52 7.78
CA VAL A 166 -5.89 -18.70 8.65
C VAL A 166 -5.08 -18.38 9.90
N MET A 167 -3.93 -17.70 9.75
CA MET A 167 -3.09 -17.24 10.87
C MET A 167 -3.90 -16.46 11.90
N LEU A 168 -4.69 -15.48 11.46
CA LEU A 168 -5.54 -14.67 12.35
C LEU A 168 -6.67 -15.48 12.98
N MET A 169 -7.28 -16.41 12.23
CA MET A 169 -8.37 -17.26 12.76
C MET A 169 -7.91 -18.21 13.87
N VAL A 170 -6.66 -18.71 13.79
CA VAL A 170 -6.11 -19.62 14.80
C VAL A 170 -5.31 -18.88 15.89
N GLY A 171 -5.18 -17.55 15.78
CA GLY A 171 -4.43 -16.73 16.74
C GLY A 171 -2.93 -16.96 16.70
N ALA A 172 -2.37 -17.40 15.57
CA ALA A 172 -0.93 -17.55 15.37
C ALA A 172 -0.27 -16.20 15.09
N ASP A 173 1.00 -16.04 15.45
CA ASP A 173 1.75 -14.80 15.27
C ASP A 173 2.51 -14.76 13.92
N SER A 174 2.61 -15.89 13.22
CA SER A 174 3.30 -16.00 11.94
C SER A 174 2.58 -16.91 10.96
N ILE A 175 2.58 -16.54 9.67
CA ILE A 175 2.09 -17.42 8.59
C ILE A 175 2.89 -18.73 8.51
N ARG A 176 4.11 -18.79 9.03
CA ARG A 176 4.92 -20.03 9.08
C ARG A 176 4.28 -21.12 9.91
N ASP A 177 3.45 -20.74 10.90
CA ASP A 177 2.77 -21.67 11.79
C ASP A 177 1.56 -22.36 11.13
N VAL A 178 1.11 -21.81 10.00
CA VAL A 178 -0.08 -22.30 9.26
C VAL A 178 0.25 -22.84 7.87
N ILE A 179 1.52 -22.76 7.44
CA ILE A 179 2.00 -23.31 6.17
C ILE A 179 2.69 -24.66 6.46
N ALA A 180 2.24 -25.71 5.76
CA ALA A 180 2.75 -27.08 6.00
C ALA A 180 4.27 -27.23 5.72
N PHE A 181 4.80 -26.49 4.73
CA PHE A 181 6.21 -26.55 4.34
C PHE A 181 6.77 -25.15 4.08
N PRO A 182 6.94 -24.33 5.14
CA PRO A 182 7.42 -22.97 4.99
C PRO A 182 8.83 -22.96 4.41
N LYS A 183 9.09 -22.00 3.51
CA LYS A 183 10.36 -21.83 2.82
C LYS A 183 11.02 -20.51 3.20
N VAL A 184 12.33 -20.49 3.19
CA VAL A 184 13.13 -19.25 3.26
C VAL A 184 13.40 -18.69 1.84
N LYS A 185 14.06 -17.53 1.77
CA LYS A 185 14.26 -16.78 0.51
C LYS A 185 14.95 -17.59 -0.60
N ASP A 186 15.84 -18.50 -0.25
CA ASP A 186 16.54 -19.41 -1.17
C ASP A 186 15.78 -20.69 -1.49
N ALA A 187 14.51 -20.76 -1.09
CA ALA A 187 13.61 -21.91 -1.24
C ALA A 187 14.02 -23.18 -0.45
N SER A 188 14.99 -23.10 0.46
CA SER A 188 15.24 -24.19 1.40
C SER A 188 14.12 -24.29 2.45
N CYS A 189 13.96 -25.45 3.07
CA CYS A 189 13.05 -25.62 4.20
C CYS A 189 13.57 -24.90 5.44
N LEU A 190 12.66 -24.42 6.27
CA LEU A 190 12.96 -23.97 7.63
C LEU A 190 13.29 -25.13 8.51
#